data_7c6dad164a3e150c65dbf485d4e2882e
#
_entry.id   7c6dad164a3e150c65dbf485d4e2882e
#
_cell.length_a   1.000
_cell.length_b   1.000
_cell.length_c   1.000
_cell.angle_alpha   90.00
_cell.angle_beta   90.00
_cell.angle_gamma   90.00
#
_symmetry.space_group_name_H-M   'P 1'
#
loop_
_entity.id
_entity.type
_entity.pdbx_description
1 polymer ?
#
loop_
_entity_poly.entity_id
_entity_poly.type
_entity_poly.pdbx_seq_one_letter_code
_entity_poly.pdbx_strand_id
1 'polypeptide(L)'
;MYGNDPQERLDIFGKVCESGVSISTVDEMEKLFEGFDLCAPNTSVSKTINGNYWWHLAAFFNVAIRQQVKKFEEDNGRKPNEKEHSEIKARTLSTVRGTVQADQLKESMGQNTLVFNLDTALRMMGDVAEFYVDNEVRNHYFVSISGYHIAEAGANPISQAALTLSNGLTYV
;
A
#
# COMPACT_ATOMS: atom_id res chain seq x y z
N MET A 1 -9.94 6.27 3.30
CA MET A 1 -8.51 6.55 3.15
C MET A 1 -7.86 7.02 4.45
N TYR A 2 -8.50 7.80 5.27
CA TYR A 2 -7.95 8.34 6.54
C TYR A 2 -8.53 7.67 7.79
N GLY A 3 -8.91 6.40 7.70
CA GLY A 3 -9.46 5.62 8.80
C GLY A 3 -10.90 5.95 9.19
N ASN A 4 -11.61 6.68 8.35
CA ASN A 4 -13.03 6.95 8.55
C ASN A 4 -13.86 6.01 7.69
N ASP A 5 -14.94 5.49 8.26
CA ASP A 5 -15.90 4.70 7.52
C ASP A 5 -16.65 5.55 6.48
N PRO A 6 -17.02 4.98 5.33
CA PRO A 6 -17.91 5.63 4.39
C PRO A 6 -19.24 5.96 5.08
N GLN A 7 -19.68 7.20 5.00
CA GLN A 7 -20.91 7.65 5.62
C GLN A 7 -21.76 8.47 4.65
N GLU A 8 -23.06 8.29 4.71
CA GLU A 8 -24.04 9.14 4.03
C GLU A 8 -24.33 10.35 4.90
N ARG A 9 -23.50 11.38 4.79
CA ARG A 9 -23.73 12.70 5.44
C ARG A 9 -23.89 13.76 4.36
N LEU A 10 -24.65 14.81 4.64
CA LEU A 10 -24.90 15.87 3.67
C LEU A 10 -23.62 16.58 3.19
N ASP A 11 -22.62 16.69 4.05
CA ASP A 11 -21.33 17.33 3.73
C ASP A 11 -20.39 16.47 2.88
N ILE A 12 -20.61 15.16 2.84
CA ILE A 12 -19.83 14.20 2.05
C ILE A 12 -20.65 13.42 1.02
N PHE A 13 -21.96 13.70 0.95
CA PHE A 13 -22.83 13.04 -0.03
C PHE A 13 -22.34 13.22 -1.46
N GLY A 14 -22.20 12.14 -2.19
CA GLY A 14 -21.65 12.13 -3.55
C GLY A 14 -20.13 12.30 -3.66
N LYS A 15 -19.40 12.50 -2.53
CA LYS A 15 -17.94 12.68 -2.54
C LYS A 15 -17.16 11.40 -2.25
N VAL A 16 -17.82 10.36 -1.77
CA VAL A 16 -17.19 9.05 -1.56
C VAL A 16 -16.72 8.51 -2.91
N CYS A 17 -15.46 8.08 -2.98
CA CYS A 17 -14.77 7.67 -4.22
C CYS A 17 -14.52 8.80 -5.25
N GLU A 18 -14.70 10.05 -4.92
CA GLU A 18 -14.33 11.18 -5.77
C GLU A 18 -12.81 11.22 -6.01
N SER A 19 -12.03 10.85 -5.00
CA SER A 19 -10.56 10.77 -5.07
C SER A 19 -10.09 9.42 -4.52
N GLY A 20 -10.00 8.44 -5.41
CA GLY A 20 -9.64 7.06 -5.07
C GLY A 20 -10.85 6.15 -4.92
N VAL A 21 -10.68 5.03 -4.25
CA VAL A 21 -11.73 4.03 -3.99
C VAL A 21 -11.96 3.85 -2.49
N SER A 22 -13.20 3.59 -2.11
CA SER A 22 -13.55 3.29 -0.72
C SER A 22 -13.32 1.81 -0.45
N ILE A 23 -12.22 1.49 0.23
CA ILE A 23 -11.83 0.15 0.65
C ILE A 23 -11.65 0.14 2.16
N SER A 24 -12.48 -0.60 2.87
CA SER A 24 -12.46 -0.72 4.33
C SER A 24 -12.25 -2.15 4.82
N THR A 25 -12.39 -3.14 3.94
CA THR A 25 -12.21 -4.56 4.26
C THR A 25 -11.29 -5.26 3.27
N VAL A 26 -10.75 -6.41 3.66
CA VAL A 26 -9.94 -7.27 2.77
C VAL A 26 -10.79 -7.80 1.61
N ASP A 27 -12.06 -8.06 1.86
CA ASP A 27 -12.97 -8.59 0.83
C ASP A 27 -13.30 -7.54 -0.25
N GLU A 28 -13.36 -6.25 0.12
CA GLU A 28 -13.46 -5.15 -0.85
C GLU A 28 -12.16 -4.97 -1.64
N MET A 29 -11.01 -5.15 -1.01
CA MET A 29 -9.72 -5.17 -1.69
C MET A 29 -9.64 -6.34 -2.68
N GLU A 30 -10.18 -7.50 -2.33
CA GLU A 30 -10.25 -8.66 -3.22
C GLU A 30 -11.11 -8.36 -4.47
N LYS A 31 -12.25 -7.72 -4.29
CA LYS A 31 -13.10 -7.26 -5.42
C LYS A 31 -12.37 -6.23 -6.30
N LEU A 32 -11.60 -5.31 -5.71
CA LEU A 32 -10.83 -4.31 -6.46
C LEU A 32 -9.84 -4.98 -7.41
N PHE A 33 -9.22 -6.08 -7.00
CA PHE A 33 -8.23 -6.81 -7.78
C PHE A 33 -8.79 -8.07 -8.47
N GLU A 34 -10.12 -8.20 -8.54
CA GLU A 34 -10.77 -9.30 -9.26
C GLU A 34 -10.36 -9.29 -10.74
N GLY A 35 -10.00 -10.47 -11.26
CA GLY A 35 -9.54 -10.63 -12.64
C GLY A 35 -8.05 -10.35 -12.87
N PHE A 36 -7.31 -9.86 -11.87
CA PHE A 36 -5.86 -9.71 -11.95
C PHE A 36 -5.16 -10.82 -11.15
N ASP A 37 -4.16 -11.46 -11.74
CA ASP A 37 -3.19 -12.29 -10.98
C ASP A 37 -2.10 -11.37 -10.44
N LEU A 38 -2.11 -11.12 -9.13
CA LEU A 38 -1.16 -10.21 -8.47
C LEU A 38 0.28 -10.75 -8.44
N CYS A 39 0.46 -12.05 -8.69
CA CYS A 39 1.76 -12.69 -8.79
C CYS A 39 2.25 -12.88 -10.24
N ALA A 40 1.46 -12.48 -11.23
CA ALA A 40 1.88 -12.57 -12.63
C ALA A 40 3.08 -11.64 -12.90
N PRO A 41 4.05 -12.06 -13.73
CA PRO A 41 5.28 -11.30 -13.98
C PRO A 41 5.05 -9.96 -14.70
N ASN A 42 3.91 -9.79 -15.33
CA ASN A 42 3.48 -8.57 -16.02
C ASN A 42 2.52 -7.70 -15.19
N THR A 43 2.22 -8.11 -13.96
CA THR A 43 1.37 -7.34 -13.03
C THR A 43 2.24 -6.61 -12.00
N SER A 44 2.03 -5.31 -11.88
CA SER A 44 2.63 -4.48 -10.83
C SER A 44 1.63 -3.43 -10.37
N VAL A 45 1.44 -3.28 -9.07
CA VAL A 45 0.43 -2.38 -8.49
C VAL A 45 1.11 -1.27 -7.69
N SER A 46 0.94 -0.04 -8.13
CA SER A 46 1.39 1.15 -7.39
C SER A 46 0.23 1.73 -6.58
N LYS A 47 0.46 1.95 -5.29
CA LYS A 47 -0.53 2.47 -4.36
C LYS A 47 -0.07 3.81 -3.80
N THR A 48 -0.81 4.87 -4.13
CA THR A 48 -0.56 6.23 -3.62
C THR A 48 -1.27 6.41 -2.28
N ILE A 49 -0.79 5.69 -1.26
CA ILE A 49 -1.36 5.67 0.10
C ILE A 49 -0.25 6.00 1.08
N ASN A 50 -0.53 6.90 2.00
CA ASN A 50 0.44 7.45 2.93
C ASN A 50 0.06 7.19 4.39
N GLY A 51 -0.88 7.93 4.97
CA GLY A 51 -1.18 7.88 6.39
C GLY A 51 -1.59 6.50 6.92
N ASN A 52 -2.35 5.74 6.16
CA ASN A 52 -2.84 4.40 6.51
C ASN A 52 -2.25 3.29 5.61
N TYR A 53 -1.06 3.49 5.08
CA TYR A 53 -0.41 2.56 4.15
C TYR A 53 -0.24 1.15 4.72
N TRP A 54 0.05 1.03 6.01
CA TRP A 54 0.28 -0.24 6.70
C TRP A 54 -0.91 -1.19 6.59
N TRP A 55 -2.14 -0.66 6.78
CA TRP A 55 -3.36 -1.45 6.64
C TRP A 55 -3.58 -1.89 5.18
N HIS A 56 -3.46 -0.97 4.24
CA HIS A 56 -3.64 -1.27 2.82
C HIS A 56 -2.59 -2.24 2.29
N LEU A 57 -1.37 -2.15 2.81
CA LEU A 57 -0.30 -3.07 2.49
C LEU A 57 -0.60 -4.48 2.99
N ALA A 58 -1.03 -4.61 4.24
CA ALA A 58 -1.44 -5.88 4.83
C ALA A 58 -2.62 -6.50 4.07
N ALA A 59 -3.65 -5.70 3.76
CA ALA A 59 -4.80 -6.14 2.97
C ALA A 59 -4.38 -6.62 1.57
N PHE A 60 -3.53 -5.86 0.88
CA PHE A 60 -3.01 -6.21 -0.44
C PHE A 60 -2.23 -7.54 -0.45
N PHE A 61 -1.33 -7.74 0.51
CA PHE A 61 -0.60 -9.02 0.62
C PHE A 61 -1.53 -10.18 0.96
N ASN A 62 -2.53 -9.96 1.84
CA ASN A 62 -3.52 -10.99 2.13
C ASN A 62 -4.35 -11.37 0.90
N VAL A 63 -4.76 -10.41 0.08
CA VAL A 63 -5.46 -10.70 -1.18
C VAL A 63 -4.58 -11.50 -2.13
N ALA A 64 -3.31 -11.11 -2.30
CA ALA A 64 -2.38 -11.85 -3.15
C ALA A 64 -2.20 -13.31 -2.67
N ILE A 65 -2.06 -13.52 -1.35
CA ILE A 65 -1.96 -14.86 -0.76
C ILE A 65 -3.26 -15.65 -0.99
N ARG A 66 -4.43 -15.06 -0.75
CA ARG A 66 -5.73 -15.70 -0.99
C ARG A 66 -5.89 -16.14 -2.45
N GLN A 67 -5.47 -15.32 -3.41
CA GLN A 67 -5.49 -15.68 -4.84
C GLN A 67 -4.63 -16.91 -5.13
N GLN A 68 -3.43 -16.98 -4.57
CA GLN A 68 -2.54 -18.12 -4.80
C GLN A 68 -3.01 -19.39 -4.07
N VAL A 69 -3.61 -19.26 -2.90
CA VAL A 69 -4.28 -20.37 -2.19
C VAL A 69 -5.44 -20.91 -3.01
N LYS A 70 -6.31 -20.04 -3.53
CA LYS A 70 -7.43 -20.43 -4.38
C LYS A 70 -6.97 -21.16 -5.65
N LYS A 71 -5.92 -20.66 -6.29
CA LYS A 71 -5.31 -21.30 -7.45
C LYS A 71 -4.78 -22.70 -7.11
N PHE A 72 -4.14 -22.85 -5.94
CA PHE A 72 -3.70 -24.15 -5.46
C PHE A 72 -4.90 -25.11 -5.26
N GLU A 73 -6.00 -24.64 -4.68
CA GLU A 73 -7.21 -25.44 -4.47
C GLU A 73 -7.84 -25.87 -5.81
N GLU A 74 -7.87 -25.00 -6.81
CA GLU A 74 -8.36 -25.30 -8.15
C GLU A 74 -7.49 -26.35 -8.86
N ASP A 75 -6.16 -26.22 -8.75
CA ASP A 75 -5.20 -27.14 -9.40
C ASP A 75 -5.15 -28.52 -8.74
N ASN A 76 -5.36 -28.61 -7.42
CA ASN A 76 -5.18 -29.85 -6.65
C ASN A 76 -6.48 -30.46 -6.12
N GLY A 77 -7.62 -29.77 -6.26
CA GLY A 77 -8.93 -30.25 -5.76
C GLY A 77 -9.04 -30.33 -4.24
N ARG A 78 -8.11 -29.74 -3.49
CA ARG A 78 -8.07 -29.72 -2.02
C ARG A 78 -7.43 -28.46 -1.47
N LYS A 79 -7.70 -28.17 -0.21
CA LYS A 79 -7.03 -27.08 0.51
C LYS A 79 -5.56 -27.41 0.80
N PRO A 80 -4.67 -26.42 0.81
CA PRO A 80 -3.28 -26.63 1.23
C PRO A 80 -3.21 -26.99 2.72
N ASN A 81 -2.29 -27.85 3.09
CA ASN A 81 -1.94 -28.08 4.49
C ASN A 81 -1.10 -26.89 5.04
N GLU A 82 -0.78 -26.89 6.35
CA GLU A 82 -0.06 -25.78 7.00
C GLU A 82 1.31 -25.50 6.34
N LYS A 83 2.04 -26.52 5.96
CA LYS A 83 3.34 -26.38 5.30
C LYS A 83 3.19 -25.80 3.90
N GLU A 84 2.29 -26.34 3.10
CA GLU A 84 1.98 -25.82 1.75
C GLU A 84 1.48 -24.39 1.81
N HIS A 85 0.62 -24.06 2.78
CA HIS A 85 0.14 -22.70 2.98
C HIS A 85 1.29 -21.72 3.32
N SER A 86 2.23 -22.13 4.17
CA SER A 86 3.42 -21.34 4.50
C SER A 86 4.33 -21.14 3.28
N GLU A 87 4.52 -22.17 2.46
CA GLU A 87 5.27 -22.07 1.21
C GLU A 87 4.60 -21.17 0.18
N ILE A 88 3.26 -21.24 0.04
CA ILE A 88 2.49 -20.34 -0.82
C ILE A 88 2.64 -18.89 -0.33
N LYS A 89 2.52 -18.63 0.97
CA LYS A 89 2.71 -17.30 1.55
C LYS A 89 4.10 -16.76 1.24
N ALA A 90 5.15 -17.52 1.53
CA ALA A 90 6.53 -17.08 1.31
C ALA A 90 6.80 -16.79 -0.18
N ARG A 91 6.36 -17.68 -1.07
CA ARG A 91 6.46 -17.48 -2.52
C ARG A 91 5.70 -16.24 -2.98
N THR A 92 4.49 -16.03 -2.49
CA THR A 92 3.66 -14.87 -2.84
C THR A 92 4.36 -13.57 -2.46
N LEU A 93 4.82 -13.46 -1.22
CA LEU A 93 5.50 -12.26 -0.71
C LEU A 93 6.79 -11.94 -1.47
N SER A 94 7.55 -12.96 -1.89
CA SER A 94 8.76 -12.76 -2.70
C SER A 94 8.49 -12.45 -4.18
N THR A 95 7.28 -12.74 -4.69
CA THR A 95 6.95 -12.64 -6.12
C THR A 95 6.13 -11.40 -6.43
N VAL A 96 5.18 -11.03 -5.56
CA VAL A 96 4.27 -9.91 -5.78
C VAL A 96 5.03 -8.61 -6.04
N ARG A 97 4.54 -7.81 -7.02
CA ARG A 97 5.23 -6.62 -7.49
C ARG A 97 4.39 -5.37 -7.24
N GLY A 98 5.07 -4.30 -6.90
CA GLY A 98 4.38 -3.03 -6.73
C GLY A 98 5.11 -2.05 -5.82
N THR A 99 4.41 -0.98 -5.50
CA THR A 99 4.88 0.04 -4.56
C THR A 99 3.74 0.49 -3.66
N VAL A 100 4.08 0.95 -2.48
CA VAL A 100 3.23 1.81 -1.67
C VAL A 100 4.00 3.09 -1.37
N GLN A 101 3.35 4.25 -1.45
CA GLN A 101 4.05 5.52 -1.30
C GLN A 101 4.57 5.71 0.12
N ALA A 102 3.73 5.61 1.15
CA ALA A 102 4.10 5.68 2.56
C ALA A 102 5.01 6.88 2.94
N ASP A 103 4.88 8.02 2.23
CA ASP A 103 5.70 9.21 2.46
C ASP A 103 5.12 10.05 3.60
N GLN A 104 5.56 9.76 4.82
CA GLN A 104 5.07 10.42 6.03
C GLN A 104 5.57 11.87 6.16
N LEU A 105 6.76 12.16 5.66
CA LEU A 105 7.31 13.51 5.66
C LEU A 105 6.48 14.43 4.76
N LYS A 106 6.12 13.96 3.57
CA LYS A 106 5.25 14.68 2.64
C LYS A 106 3.84 14.88 3.23
N GLU A 107 3.28 13.88 3.91
CA GLU A 107 2.01 13.99 4.62
C GLU A 107 2.04 15.11 5.67
N SER A 108 3.13 15.23 6.40
CA SER A 108 3.31 16.29 7.41
C SER A 108 3.49 17.67 6.78
N MET A 109 4.40 17.80 5.82
CA MET A 109 4.84 19.09 5.30
C MET A 109 4.01 19.61 4.12
N GLY A 110 3.55 18.70 3.25
CA GLY A 110 2.90 19.06 1.99
C GLY A 110 1.38 19.01 2.03
N GLN A 111 0.78 18.16 2.86
CA GLN A 111 -0.66 17.91 2.88
C GLN A 111 -1.32 18.13 4.24
N ASN A 112 -0.56 18.14 5.34
CA ASN A 112 -1.09 18.22 6.70
C ASN A 112 -2.18 17.15 6.98
N THR A 113 -1.91 15.91 6.57
CA THR A 113 -2.86 14.79 6.59
C THR A 113 -2.36 13.58 7.37
N LEU A 114 -1.42 13.77 8.29
CA LEU A 114 -0.94 12.72 9.17
C LEU A 114 -2.07 12.10 9.99
N VAL A 115 -2.16 10.77 9.94
CA VAL A 115 -3.08 9.99 10.81
C VAL A 115 -2.50 9.86 12.21
N PHE A 116 -1.20 9.67 12.32
CA PHE A 116 -0.43 9.59 13.55
C PHE A 116 0.58 10.74 13.62
N ASN A 117 1.10 11.03 14.81
CA ASN A 117 2.24 11.94 14.89
C ASN A 117 3.45 11.35 14.16
N LEU A 118 4.37 12.22 13.74
CA LEU A 118 5.48 11.85 12.88
C LEU A 118 6.37 10.76 13.49
N ASP A 119 6.67 10.85 14.80
CA ASP A 119 7.51 9.87 15.49
C ASP A 119 6.89 8.46 15.45
N THR A 120 5.58 8.37 15.69
CA THR A 120 4.86 7.10 15.60
C THR A 120 4.83 6.58 14.15
N ALA A 121 4.57 7.46 13.19
CA ALA A 121 4.53 7.09 11.78
C ALA A 121 5.89 6.55 11.29
N LEU A 122 7.00 7.17 11.69
CA LEU A 122 8.35 6.71 11.36
C LEU A 122 8.71 5.37 12.03
N ARG A 123 8.28 5.15 13.28
CA ARG A 123 8.43 3.84 13.94
C ARG A 123 7.68 2.74 13.19
N MET A 124 6.44 2.99 12.80
CA MET A 124 5.66 2.05 12.00
C MET A 124 6.32 1.75 10.64
N MET A 125 7.04 2.71 10.06
CA MET A 125 7.85 2.45 8.87
C MET A 125 9.01 1.49 9.16
N GLY A 126 9.65 1.62 10.32
CA GLY A 126 10.67 0.66 10.78
C GLY A 126 10.11 -0.76 10.89
N ASP A 127 8.94 -0.92 11.52
CA ASP A 127 8.28 -2.22 11.67
C ASP A 127 7.93 -2.84 10.29
N VAL A 128 7.51 -2.02 9.33
CA VAL A 128 7.26 -2.49 7.96
C VAL A 128 8.57 -2.88 7.26
N ALA A 129 9.66 -2.14 7.47
CA ALA A 129 10.96 -2.50 6.93
C ALA A 129 11.43 -3.86 7.46
N GLU A 130 11.31 -4.10 8.77
CA GLU A 130 11.60 -5.38 9.40
C GLU A 130 10.75 -6.50 8.78
N PHE A 131 9.44 -6.29 8.65
CA PHE A 131 8.55 -7.24 7.99
C PHE A 131 9.01 -7.60 6.57
N TYR A 132 9.47 -6.61 5.77
CA TYR A 132 9.96 -6.86 4.40
C TYR A 132 11.23 -7.70 4.39
N VAL A 133 12.15 -7.45 5.32
CA VAL A 133 13.40 -8.21 5.45
C VAL A 133 13.09 -9.64 5.88
N ASP A 134 12.31 -9.81 6.94
CA ASP A 134 12.00 -11.12 7.54
C ASP A 134 11.20 -12.03 6.59
N ASN A 135 10.36 -11.46 5.74
CA ASN A 135 9.54 -12.19 4.78
C ASN A 135 10.09 -12.19 3.35
N GLU A 136 11.31 -11.71 3.14
CA GLU A 136 11.98 -11.64 1.83
C GLU A 136 11.12 -10.99 0.73
N VAL A 137 10.45 -9.88 1.05
CA VAL A 137 9.64 -9.13 0.08
C VAL A 137 10.58 -8.38 -0.86
N ARG A 138 10.86 -8.97 -2.04
CA ARG A 138 11.94 -8.50 -2.93
C ARG A 138 11.48 -7.59 -4.05
N ASN A 139 10.22 -7.71 -4.48
CA ASN A 139 9.72 -7.06 -5.70
C ASN A 139 8.62 -6.02 -5.41
N HIS A 140 8.32 -5.80 -4.16
CA HIS A 140 7.41 -4.76 -3.71
C HIS A 140 8.20 -3.76 -2.86
N TYR A 141 8.05 -2.47 -3.14
CA TYR A 141 8.78 -1.42 -2.45
C TYR A 141 7.83 -0.61 -1.58
N PHE A 142 8.29 -0.21 -0.41
CA PHE A 142 7.64 0.79 0.41
C PHE A 142 8.55 2.02 0.51
N VAL A 143 7.94 3.17 0.74
CA VAL A 143 8.51 4.51 0.59
C VAL A 143 8.84 4.85 -0.87
N SER A 144 7.91 5.53 -1.50
CA SER A 144 8.07 6.10 -2.84
C SER A 144 7.88 7.60 -2.74
N ILE A 145 8.96 8.35 -2.92
CA ILE A 145 8.93 9.80 -2.79
C ILE A 145 8.33 10.42 -4.04
N SER A 146 7.32 11.29 -3.85
CA SER A 146 6.64 11.98 -4.94
C SER A 146 6.67 13.49 -4.74
N GLY A 147 7.14 14.20 -5.77
CA GLY A 147 7.07 15.65 -5.83
C GLY A 147 5.72 16.22 -6.27
N TYR A 148 4.78 15.36 -6.69
CA TYR A 148 3.46 15.78 -7.17
C TYR A 148 2.74 16.68 -6.16
N HIS A 149 2.70 16.28 -4.90
CA HIS A 149 1.96 16.99 -3.85
C HIS A 149 2.54 18.37 -3.51
N ILE A 150 3.79 18.60 -3.85
CA ILE A 150 4.47 19.89 -3.68
C ILE A 150 4.17 20.80 -4.87
N ALA A 151 4.20 20.25 -6.08
CA ALA A 151 3.82 20.97 -7.29
C ALA A 151 2.34 21.34 -7.31
N GLU A 152 1.46 20.44 -6.89
CA GLU A 152 0.01 20.65 -6.83
C GLU A 152 -0.37 21.74 -5.82
N ALA A 153 0.38 21.88 -4.76
CA ALA A 153 0.24 22.99 -3.81
C ALA A 153 0.73 24.36 -4.35
N GLY A 154 1.25 24.39 -5.57
CA GLY A 154 1.66 25.62 -6.27
C GLY A 154 3.17 25.89 -6.27
N ALA A 155 4.01 24.95 -5.86
CA ALA A 155 5.46 25.13 -5.90
C ALA A 155 5.99 25.18 -7.35
N ASN A 156 6.99 26.00 -7.58
CA ASN A 156 7.72 26.01 -8.86
C ASN A 156 8.61 24.74 -8.99
N PRO A 157 9.08 24.40 -10.21
CA PRO A 157 9.87 23.18 -10.44
C PRO A 157 11.14 23.07 -9.59
N ILE A 158 11.77 24.18 -9.23
CA ILE A 158 13.00 24.19 -8.42
C ILE A 158 12.67 23.79 -6.98
N SER A 159 11.65 24.42 -6.40
CA SER A 159 11.17 24.08 -5.05
C SER A 159 10.64 22.64 -4.97
N GLN A 160 9.91 22.19 -5.99
CA GLN A 160 9.47 20.81 -6.09
C GLN A 160 10.65 19.82 -6.07
N ALA A 161 11.67 20.04 -6.91
CA ALA A 161 12.83 19.19 -6.98
C ALA A 161 13.61 19.19 -5.66
N ALA A 162 13.84 20.37 -5.07
CA ALA A 162 14.56 20.50 -3.80
C ALA A 162 13.88 19.76 -2.65
N LEU A 163 12.57 19.94 -2.49
CA LEU A 163 11.80 19.26 -1.42
C LEU A 163 11.72 17.75 -1.65
N THR A 164 11.52 17.30 -2.89
CA THR A 164 11.48 15.88 -3.23
C THR A 164 12.82 15.19 -2.92
N LEU A 165 13.93 15.80 -3.33
CA LEU A 165 15.26 15.27 -3.04
C LEU A 165 15.58 15.30 -1.54
N SER A 166 15.21 16.37 -0.84
CA SER A 166 15.37 16.48 0.61
C SER A 166 14.63 15.36 1.35
N ASN A 167 13.37 15.11 0.98
CA ASN A 167 12.60 14.01 1.55
C ASN A 167 13.26 12.66 1.30
N GLY A 168 13.68 12.41 0.06
CA GLY A 168 14.37 11.17 -0.29
C GLY A 168 15.65 10.94 0.53
N LEU A 169 16.47 11.98 0.70
CA LEU A 169 17.71 11.92 1.48
C LEU A 169 17.45 11.75 2.99
N THR A 170 16.30 12.18 3.49
CA THR A 170 15.95 12.04 4.92
C THR A 170 15.57 10.61 5.28
N TYR A 171 15.08 9.82 4.32
CA TYR A 171 14.73 8.41 4.54
C TYR A 171 15.90 7.44 4.41
N VAL A 172 17.07 7.89 3.97
CA VAL A 172 18.31 7.11 3.82
C VAL A 172 19.21 7.28 5.02
#